data_be871dec45b6de68481eedb6c32826e3
#
_entry.id   be871dec45b6de68481eedb6c32826e3
#
_cell.length_a   1.000
_cell.length_b   1.000
_cell.length_c   1.000
_cell.angle_alpha   90.00
_cell.angle_beta   90.00
_cell.angle_gamma   90.00
#
_symmetry.space_group_name_H-M   'P 1'
#
loop_
_entity.id
_entity.type
_entity.pdbx_description
1 polymer ?
#
loop_
_entity_poly.entity_id
_entity_poly.type
_entity_poly.pdbx_seq_one_letter_code
_entity_poly.pdbx_strand_id
1 'polypeptide(L)'
;MKKWIDLHLHTNHSDGTTSAAELLEIVRAKKLSAFSVTDHDTLAGYWAVRSLISEADPELIPGLELSVMADGGDLHLLAYLFDPDNEPLKAALDRFRERRNQRARLIVQRLNELNIDISFEEVQNVAGEATIGRPHIADTMVRSKAVGSYEEAFEKYIRNGGPAYVAKRSFIPEEAISLVHRAGGVTVLAHPLIDNTSC
;
A
#
# COMPACT_ATOMS: atom_id res chain seq x y z
N MET A 1 25.16 -17.64 16.42
CA MET A 1 24.74 -17.49 15.04
C MET A 1 24.30 -16.04 14.82
N LYS A 2 24.56 -15.45 13.62
CA LYS A 2 24.00 -14.14 13.29
C LYS A 2 22.49 -14.26 13.22
N LYS A 3 21.78 -13.38 13.91
CA LYS A 3 20.33 -13.26 13.81
C LYS A 3 20.03 -12.21 12.73
N TRP A 4 19.27 -12.59 11.70
CA TRP A 4 18.82 -11.70 10.65
C TRP A 4 17.39 -11.26 10.92
N ILE A 5 17.09 -10.01 10.63
CA ILE A 5 15.75 -9.45 10.70
C ILE A 5 15.43 -8.75 9.38
N ASP A 6 14.15 -8.72 9.01
CA ASP A 6 13.65 -7.95 7.88
C ASP A 6 12.37 -7.23 8.29
N LEU A 7 12.41 -5.91 8.32
CA LEU A 7 11.33 -5.07 8.85
C LEU A 7 10.55 -4.33 7.77
N HIS A 8 10.81 -4.61 6.47
CA HIS A 8 10.13 -3.92 5.39
C HIS A 8 9.74 -4.93 4.29
N LEU A 9 8.61 -5.59 4.50
CA LEU A 9 8.09 -6.62 3.59
C LEU A 9 6.65 -6.30 3.20
N HIS A 10 6.32 -6.57 1.93
CA HIS A 10 4.98 -6.38 1.38
C HIS A 10 4.35 -7.69 0.92
N THR A 11 3.04 -7.77 1.06
CA THR A 11 2.22 -8.87 0.56
C THR A 11 1.33 -8.39 -0.58
N ASN A 12 0.58 -9.33 -1.17
CA ASN A 12 -0.45 -9.03 -2.16
C ASN A 12 -1.68 -8.28 -1.60
N HIS A 13 -1.68 -7.92 -0.32
CA HIS A 13 -2.66 -7.00 0.25
C HIS A 13 -2.32 -5.52 -0.02
N SER A 14 -1.12 -5.25 -0.55
CA SER A 14 -0.74 -3.91 -1.06
C SER A 14 -0.14 -4.03 -2.47
N ASP A 15 1.15 -3.82 -2.63
CA ASP A 15 1.86 -3.83 -3.90
C ASP A 15 2.88 -4.98 -4.03
N GLY A 16 2.99 -5.83 -3.02
CA GLY A 16 3.75 -7.06 -3.09
C GLY A 16 3.04 -8.11 -3.96
N THR A 17 3.81 -9.10 -4.41
CA THR A 17 3.30 -10.19 -5.29
C THR A 17 3.09 -11.51 -4.57
N THR A 18 3.55 -11.63 -3.32
CA THR A 18 3.48 -12.85 -2.51
C THR A 18 2.27 -12.82 -1.58
N SER A 19 1.58 -13.95 -1.47
CA SER A 19 0.57 -14.14 -0.42
C SER A 19 1.20 -14.20 0.96
N ALA A 20 0.40 -14.04 2.02
CA ALA A 20 0.85 -14.17 3.41
C ALA A 20 1.49 -15.55 3.68
N ALA A 21 0.96 -16.62 3.12
CA ALA A 21 1.49 -17.96 3.29
C ALA A 21 2.86 -18.13 2.60
N GLU A 22 2.99 -17.68 1.35
CA GLU A 22 4.26 -17.71 0.62
C GLU A 22 5.32 -16.84 1.30
N LEU A 23 4.96 -15.64 1.79
CA LEU A 23 5.86 -14.79 2.54
C LEU A 23 6.38 -15.48 3.79
N LEU A 24 5.51 -16.15 4.54
CA LEU A 24 5.92 -16.89 5.74
C LEU A 24 6.90 -18.04 5.41
N GLU A 25 6.68 -18.75 4.32
CA GLU A 25 7.63 -19.77 3.85
C GLU A 25 8.99 -19.15 3.46
N ILE A 26 9.01 -18.01 2.81
CA ILE A 26 10.25 -17.28 2.48
C ILE A 26 10.99 -16.88 3.78
N VAL A 27 10.27 -16.32 4.74
CA VAL A 27 10.82 -15.90 6.05
C VAL A 27 11.45 -17.09 6.78
N ARG A 28 10.78 -18.26 6.79
CA ARG A 28 11.29 -19.51 7.36
C ARG A 28 12.55 -19.98 6.64
N ALA A 29 12.51 -20.02 5.31
CA ALA A 29 13.65 -20.46 4.48
C ALA A 29 14.88 -19.56 4.65
N LYS A 30 14.68 -18.25 4.83
CA LYS A 30 15.73 -17.25 5.09
C LYS A 30 16.24 -17.30 6.53
N LYS A 31 15.60 -18.07 7.42
CA LYS A 31 15.95 -18.20 8.85
C LYS A 31 16.03 -16.84 9.53
N LEU A 32 15.09 -15.97 9.23
CA LEU A 32 14.96 -14.72 9.97
C LEU A 32 14.65 -15.02 11.44
N SER A 33 15.02 -14.12 12.33
CA SER A 33 14.66 -14.21 13.75
C SER A 33 13.48 -13.30 14.11
N ALA A 34 13.27 -12.25 13.32
CA ALA A 34 12.10 -11.38 13.38
C ALA A 34 11.83 -10.76 12.00
N PHE A 35 10.59 -10.40 11.76
CA PHE A 35 10.18 -9.72 10.53
C PHE A 35 8.94 -8.84 10.76
N SER A 36 8.68 -7.96 9.82
CA SER A 36 7.48 -7.12 9.85
C SER A 36 6.85 -7.07 8.46
N VAL A 37 5.54 -7.23 8.40
CA VAL A 37 4.73 -6.95 7.21
C VAL A 37 4.28 -5.50 7.29
N THR A 38 4.69 -4.72 6.30
CA THR A 38 4.49 -3.27 6.25
C THR A 38 3.70 -2.86 5.02
N ASP A 39 2.62 -3.55 4.73
CA ASP A 39 1.74 -3.26 3.60
C ASP A 39 1.27 -1.80 3.60
N HIS A 40 1.13 -1.21 2.40
CA HIS A 40 0.73 0.17 2.25
C HIS A 40 -0.70 0.43 2.74
N ASP A 41 -0.82 1.27 3.77
CA ASP A 41 -2.08 1.82 4.29
C ASP A 41 -3.10 0.73 4.74
N THR A 42 -2.62 -0.48 5.06
CA THR A 42 -3.47 -1.61 5.47
C THR A 42 -2.74 -2.55 6.44
N LEU A 43 -3.50 -3.15 7.35
CA LEU A 43 -3.02 -4.24 8.23
C LEU A 43 -3.46 -5.62 7.76
N ALA A 44 -4.07 -5.75 6.58
CA ALA A 44 -4.62 -7.01 6.10
C ALA A 44 -3.56 -8.10 5.98
N GLY A 45 -2.38 -7.78 5.41
CA GLY A 45 -1.27 -8.73 5.32
C GLY A 45 -0.69 -9.11 6.68
N TYR A 46 -0.58 -8.16 7.61
CA TYR A 46 -0.18 -8.46 8.99
C TYR A 46 -1.13 -9.48 9.63
N TRP A 47 -2.45 -9.25 9.56
CA TRP A 47 -3.43 -10.17 10.13
C TRP A 47 -3.46 -11.51 9.41
N ALA A 48 -3.30 -11.54 8.10
CA ALA A 48 -3.20 -12.78 7.33
C ALA A 48 -2.00 -13.62 7.79
N VAL A 49 -0.80 -13.03 7.92
CA VAL A 49 0.39 -13.71 8.45
C VAL A 49 0.20 -14.10 9.91
N ARG A 50 -0.36 -13.22 10.74
CA ARG A 50 -0.61 -13.46 12.16
C ARG A 50 -1.49 -14.70 12.41
N SER A 51 -2.43 -14.97 11.51
CA SER A 51 -3.29 -16.15 11.58
C SER A 51 -2.59 -17.47 11.25
N LEU A 52 -1.43 -17.41 10.58
CA LEU A 52 -0.67 -18.57 10.11
C LEU A 52 0.55 -18.89 10.98
N ILE A 53 0.99 -17.92 11.81
CA ILE A 53 2.22 -18.02 12.58
C ILE A 53 2.04 -18.89 13.82
N SER A 54 3.07 -19.65 14.17
CA SER A 54 3.17 -20.50 15.36
C SER A 54 4.30 -20.03 16.27
N GLU A 55 4.42 -20.61 17.47
CA GLU A 55 5.50 -20.31 18.43
C GLU A 55 6.91 -20.68 17.90
N ALA A 56 7.00 -21.58 16.92
CA ALA A 56 8.27 -21.98 16.31
C ALA A 56 8.76 -21.02 15.23
N ASP A 57 7.92 -20.09 14.80
CA ASP A 57 8.20 -19.15 13.73
C ASP A 57 8.99 -17.93 14.22
N PRO A 58 9.64 -17.19 13.31
CA PRO A 58 10.24 -15.90 13.63
C PRO A 58 9.23 -14.92 14.24
N GLU A 59 9.72 -14.02 15.09
CA GLU A 59 8.89 -13.00 15.70
C GLU A 59 8.26 -12.08 14.65
N LEU A 60 6.92 -12.00 14.62
CA LEU A 60 6.19 -11.06 13.80
C LEU A 60 5.98 -9.75 14.56
N ILE A 61 6.65 -8.70 14.10
CA ILE A 61 6.52 -7.34 14.65
C ILE A 61 5.36 -6.63 13.94
N PRO A 62 4.38 -6.05 14.67
CA PRO A 62 3.36 -5.22 14.04
C PRO A 62 3.99 -4.09 13.22
N GLY A 63 3.65 -4.04 11.93
CA GLY A 63 4.19 -3.07 10.99
C GLY A 63 3.15 -2.57 10.00
N LEU A 64 3.42 -1.41 9.44
CA LEU A 64 2.58 -0.70 8.48
C LEU A 64 3.43 0.32 7.74
N GLU A 65 3.22 0.51 6.44
CA GLU A 65 3.78 1.63 5.70
C GLU A 65 2.68 2.64 5.34
N LEU A 66 2.75 3.82 5.94
CA LEU A 66 1.79 4.90 5.72
C LEU A 66 2.23 5.77 4.56
N SER A 67 1.33 5.97 3.60
CA SER A 67 1.49 6.97 2.55
C SER A 67 1.22 8.36 3.12
N VAL A 68 2.21 9.25 3.11
CA VAL A 68 2.09 10.64 3.56
C VAL A 68 2.46 11.59 2.43
N MET A 69 2.05 12.85 2.56
CA MET A 69 2.38 13.90 1.60
C MET A 69 2.96 15.10 2.35
N ALA A 70 4.16 15.52 1.98
CA ALA A 70 4.79 16.73 2.45
C ALA A 70 4.99 17.72 1.28
N ASP A 71 5.52 18.91 1.56
CA ASP A 71 5.73 19.96 0.56
C ASP A 71 6.64 19.55 -0.61
N GLY A 72 7.43 18.49 -0.43
CA GLY A 72 8.31 17.91 -1.46
C GLY A 72 7.72 16.77 -2.29
N GLY A 73 6.50 16.32 -2.00
CA GLY A 73 5.87 15.21 -2.69
C GLY A 73 5.43 14.06 -1.77
N ASP A 74 5.19 12.90 -2.39
CA ASP A 74 4.82 11.67 -1.68
C ASP A 74 6.01 11.15 -0.87
N LEU A 75 5.78 10.79 0.39
CA LEU A 75 6.72 10.14 1.29
C LEU A 75 6.07 8.93 1.92
N HIS A 76 6.89 8.00 2.43
CA HIS A 76 6.41 6.84 3.17
C HIS A 76 6.97 6.84 4.60
N LEU A 77 6.11 6.53 5.56
CA LEU A 77 6.47 6.34 6.96
C LEU A 77 6.19 4.88 7.37
N LEU A 78 7.24 4.17 7.74
CA LEU A 78 7.11 2.88 8.38
C LEU A 78 6.68 3.09 9.82
N ALA A 79 5.71 2.32 10.27
CA ALA A 79 5.23 2.30 11.65
C ALA A 79 5.47 0.91 12.23
N TYR A 80 5.93 0.84 13.49
CA TYR A 80 6.24 -0.40 14.16
C TYR A 80 5.76 -0.40 15.61
N LEU A 81 5.60 -1.61 16.18
CA LEU A 81 5.38 -1.83 17.62
C LEU A 81 4.09 -1.19 18.16
N PHE A 82 3.20 -0.72 17.29
CA PHE A 82 1.91 -0.19 17.69
C PHE A 82 0.95 -1.33 18.06
N ASP A 83 -0.10 -1.01 18.81
CA ASP A 83 -1.21 -1.92 19.04
C ASP A 83 -2.04 -2.05 17.73
N PRO A 84 -2.03 -3.22 17.05
CA PRO A 84 -2.76 -3.41 15.80
C PRO A 84 -4.28 -3.44 15.99
N ASP A 85 -4.76 -3.57 17.23
CA ASP A 85 -6.17 -3.47 17.59
C ASP A 85 -6.62 -2.07 17.97
N ASN A 86 -5.71 -1.07 17.93
CA ASN A 86 -6.02 0.31 18.26
C ASN A 86 -7.12 0.87 17.35
N GLU A 87 -8.31 1.09 17.92
CA GLU A 87 -9.50 1.53 17.17
C GLU A 87 -9.31 2.85 16.41
N PRO A 88 -8.68 3.91 16.98
CA PRO A 88 -8.37 5.12 16.25
C PRO A 88 -7.49 4.90 15.01
N LEU A 89 -6.50 3.99 15.10
CA LEU A 89 -5.63 3.63 13.98
C LEU A 89 -6.43 2.90 12.89
N LYS A 90 -7.19 1.87 13.25
CA LYS A 90 -8.03 1.12 12.30
C LYS A 90 -9.01 2.03 11.59
N ALA A 91 -9.73 2.88 12.32
CA ALA A 91 -10.67 3.85 11.75
C ALA A 91 -10.01 4.86 10.82
N ALA A 92 -8.75 5.24 11.07
CA ALA A 92 -8.01 6.12 10.17
C ALA A 92 -7.62 5.41 8.86
N LEU A 93 -7.17 4.14 8.94
CA LEU A 93 -6.86 3.32 7.77
C LEU A 93 -8.10 3.06 6.91
N ASP A 94 -9.25 2.77 7.53
CA ASP A 94 -10.52 2.57 6.81
C ASP A 94 -10.95 3.84 6.06
N ARG A 95 -10.86 5.00 6.71
CA ARG A 95 -11.12 6.30 6.04
C ARG A 95 -10.15 6.56 4.90
N PHE A 96 -8.90 6.14 5.04
CA PHE A 96 -7.90 6.31 3.99
C PHE A 96 -8.20 5.40 2.79
N ARG A 97 -8.55 4.14 3.04
CA ARG A 97 -8.98 3.18 2.01
C ARG A 97 -10.22 3.70 1.26
N GLU A 98 -11.21 4.23 1.97
CA GLU A 98 -12.40 4.79 1.33
C GLU A 98 -12.06 6.01 0.44
N ARG A 99 -11.17 6.90 0.88
CA ARG A 99 -10.68 8.02 0.05
C ARG A 99 -9.96 7.53 -1.22
N ARG A 100 -9.21 6.43 -1.14
CA ARG A 100 -8.59 5.80 -2.33
C ARG A 100 -9.64 5.25 -3.29
N ASN A 101 -10.67 4.59 -2.77
CA ASN A 101 -11.78 4.09 -3.57
C ASN A 101 -12.52 5.24 -4.28
N GLN A 102 -12.83 6.31 -3.57
CA GLN A 102 -13.47 7.51 -4.14
C GLN A 102 -12.59 8.14 -5.23
N ARG A 103 -11.28 8.26 -4.97
CA ARG A 103 -10.32 8.75 -5.97
C ARG A 103 -10.30 7.87 -7.23
N ALA A 104 -10.28 6.54 -7.06
CA ALA A 104 -10.29 5.61 -8.18
C ALA A 104 -11.58 5.72 -9.01
N ARG A 105 -12.75 5.86 -8.37
CA ARG A 105 -14.02 6.12 -9.07
C ARG A 105 -13.95 7.41 -9.91
N LEU A 106 -13.37 8.47 -9.37
CA LEU A 106 -13.23 9.73 -10.10
C LEU A 106 -12.25 9.60 -11.28
N ILE A 107 -11.16 8.82 -11.13
CA ILE A 107 -10.24 8.56 -12.24
C ILE A 107 -10.95 7.75 -13.33
N VAL A 108 -11.69 6.70 -12.97
CA VAL A 108 -12.48 5.88 -13.90
C VAL A 108 -13.51 6.76 -14.64
N GLN A 109 -14.22 7.62 -13.93
CA GLN A 109 -15.16 8.56 -14.55
C GLN A 109 -14.48 9.43 -15.61
N ARG A 110 -13.32 10.03 -15.29
CA ARG A 110 -12.54 10.86 -16.24
C ARG A 110 -12.03 10.06 -17.44
N LEU A 111 -11.62 8.79 -17.21
CA LEU A 111 -11.23 7.91 -18.30
C LEU A 111 -12.39 7.63 -19.25
N ASN A 112 -13.59 7.39 -18.73
CA ASN A 112 -14.78 7.19 -19.55
C ASN A 112 -15.15 8.47 -20.36
N GLU A 113 -14.97 9.66 -19.79
CA GLU A 113 -15.11 10.93 -20.50
C GLU A 113 -14.10 11.08 -21.66
N LEU A 114 -12.97 10.36 -21.59
CA LEU A 114 -11.92 10.28 -22.63
C LEU A 114 -12.11 9.08 -23.59
N ASN A 115 -13.27 8.41 -23.56
CA ASN A 115 -13.60 7.21 -24.33
C ASN A 115 -12.72 5.99 -23.98
N ILE A 116 -12.20 5.92 -22.78
CA ILE A 116 -11.55 4.73 -22.19
C ILE A 116 -12.62 4.02 -21.37
N ASP A 117 -13.23 2.99 -21.97
CA ASP A 117 -14.36 2.27 -21.36
C ASP A 117 -13.86 1.21 -20.39
N ILE A 118 -13.80 1.58 -19.10
CA ILE A 118 -13.54 0.69 -17.96
C ILE A 118 -14.49 1.01 -16.81
N SER A 119 -14.78 0.02 -15.97
CA SER A 119 -15.62 0.20 -14.79
C SER A 119 -14.80 0.17 -13.51
N PHE A 120 -15.34 0.75 -12.44
CA PHE A 120 -14.73 0.65 -11.11
C PHE A 120 -14.75 -0.79 -10.58
N GLU A 121 -15.75 -1.59 -10.96
CA GLU A 121 -15.83 -3.00 -10.59
C GLU A 121 -14.68 -3.83 -11.20
N GLU A 122 -14.33 -3.56 -12.47
CA GLU A 122 -13.16 -4.19 -13.09
C GLU A 122 -11.86 -3.82 -12.36
N VAL A 123 -11.70 -2.56 -11.94
CA VAL A 123 -10.55 -2.12 -11.13
C VAL A 123 -10.53 -2.83 -9.77
N GLN A 124 -11.68 -3.00 -9.12
CA GLN A 124 -11.78 -3.76 -7.86
C GLN A 124 -11.40 -5.24 -8.06
N ASN A 125 -11.87 -5.86 -9.14
CA ASN A 125 -11.53 -7.25 -9.47
C ASN A 125 -10.02 -7.43 -9.73
N VAL A 126 -9.37 -6.46 -10.36
CA VAL A 126 -7.91 -6.47 -10.58
C VAL A 126 -7.17 -6.26 -9.26
N ALA A 127 -7.65 -5.38 -8.40
CA ALA A 127 -7.02 -5.10 -7.11
C ALA A 127 -7.22 -6.26 -6.10
N GLY A 128 -8.31 -7.04 -6.23
CA GLY A 128 -8.64 -8.08 -5.27
C GLY A 128 -8.78 -7.52 -3.86
N GLU A 129 -7.99 -8.02 -2.93
CA GLU A 129 -7.97 -7.57 -1.53
C GLU A 129 -7.04 -6.37 -1.29
N ALA A 130 -6.24 -5.99 -2.30
CA ALA A 130 -5.28 -4.90 -2.16
C ALA A 130 -5.96 -3.53 -2.10
N THR A 131 -5.28 -2.59 -1.48
CA THR A 131 -5.69 -1.18 -1.48
C THR A 131 -5.57 -0.60 -2.89
N ILE A 132 -6.68 -0.10 -3.45
CA ILE A 132 -6.73 0.37 -4.84
C ILE A 132 -5.78 1.56 -5.05
N GLY A 133 -4.96 1.45 -6.10
CA GLY A 133 -4.05 2.48 -6.59
C GLY A 133 -4.08 2.64 -8.11
N ARG A 134 -3.37 3.64 -8.63
CA ARG A 134 -3.20 3.83 -10.09
C ARG A 134 -2.63 2.61 -10.82
N PRO A 135 -1.73 1.81 -10.23
CA PRO A 135 -1.30 0.55 -10.83
C PRO A 135 -2.46 -0.37 -11.24
N HIS A 136 -3.44 -0.57 -10.37
CA HIS A 136 -4.61 -1.41 -10.65
C HIS A 136 -5.49 -0.84 -11.77
N ILE A 137 -5.58 0.51 -11.87
CA ILE A 137 -6.30 1.17 -12.97
C ILE A 137 -5.56 0.96 -14.29
N ALA A 138 -4.23 1.13 -14.31
CA ALA A 138 -3.41 0.87 -15.50
C ALA A 138 -3.53 -0.58 -15.97
N ASP A 139 -3.44 -1.55 -15.05
CA ASP A 139 -3.64 -2.96 -15.35
C ASP A 139 -5.03 -3.25 -15.93
N THR A 140 -6.06 -2.61 -15.39
CA THR A 140 -7.43 -2.73 -15.92
C THR A 140 -7.51 -2.21 -17.34
N MET A 141 -6.92 -1.04 -17.64
CA MET A 141 -6.88 -0.46 -18.98
C MET A 141 -6.17 -1.38 -19.99
N VAL A 142 -5.08 -2.04 -19.56
CA VAL A 142 -4.36 -3.02 -20.41
C VAL A 142 -5.19 -4.27 -20.64
N ARG A 143 -5.80 -4.84 -19.59
CA ARG A 143 -6.63 -6.06 -19.68
C ARG A 143 -7.87 -5.84 -20.54
N SER A 144 -8.51 -4.68 -20.47
CA SER A 144 -9.63 -4.30 -21.31
C SER A 144 -9.23 -3.95 -22.77
N LYS A 145 -7.91 -3.95 -23.05
CA LYS A 145 -7.33 -3.52 -24.35
C LYS A 145 -7.62 -2.07 -24.72
N ALA A 146 -7.96 -1.24 -23.75
CA ALA A 146 -8.16 0.19 -23.93
C ALA A 146 -6.83 0.93 -24.21
N VAL A 147 -5.70 0.36 -23.77
CA VAL A 147 -4.33 0.80 -24.06
C VAL A 147 -3.46 -0.40 -24.38
N GLY A 148 -2.33 -0.14 -25.06
CA GLY A 148 -1.38 -1.20 -25.46
C GLY A 148 -0.40 -1.62 -24.36
N SER A 149 -0.12 -0.76 -23.39
CA SER A 149 0.83 -1.03 -22.31
C SER A 149 0.52 -0.25 -21.03
N TYR A 150 1.16 -0.68 -19.95
CA TYR A 150 1.11 -0.01 -18.65
C TYR A 150 1.69 1.41 -18.72
N GLU A 151 2.82 1.58 -19.40
CA GLU A 151 3.47 2.88 -19.63
C GLU A 151 2.54 3.82 -20.40
N GLU A 152 1.85 3.32 -21.41
CA GLU A 152 0.88 4.11 -22.17
C GLU A 152 -0.26 4.61 -21.29
N ALA A 153 -0.80 3.75 -20.39
CA ALA A 153 -1.83 4.15 -19.44
C ALA A 153 -1.37 5.32 -18.57
N PHE A 154 -0.15 5.23 -18.03
CA PHE A 154 0.40 6.28 -17.19
C PHE A 154 0.67 7.55 -17.98
N GLU A 155 1.48 7.50 -19.03
CA GLU A 155 1.94 8.69 -19.74
C GLU A 155 0.81 9.47 -20.39
N LYS A 156 -0.15 8.78 -20.98
CA LYS A 156 -1.24 9.45 -21.71
C LYS A 156 -2.38 9.90 -20.79
N TYR A 157 -2.68 9.18 -19.69
CA TYR A 157 -3.94 9.38 -18.98
C TYR A 157 -3.79 9.69 -17.49
N ILE A 158 -3.07 8.86 -16.72
CA ILE A 158 -3.17 8.86 -15.24
C ILE A 158 -1.92 9.33 -14.49
N ARG A 159 -0.85 9.73 -15.19
CA ARG A 159 0.32 10.39 -14.56
C ARG A 159 -0.07 11.67 -13.83
N ASN A 160 0.80 12.18 -13.00
CA ASN A 160 0.60 13.49 -12.37
C ASN A 160 0.39 14.57 -13.43
N GLY A 161 -0.71 15.33 -13.31
CA GLY A 161 -1.12 16.33 -14.29
C GLY A 161 -1.71 15.76 -15.60
N GLY A 162 -1.88 14.46 -15.73
CA GLY A 162 -2.54 13.83 -16.88
C GLY A 162 -4.05 14.12 -16.91
N PRO A 163 -4.74 13.88 -18.07
CA PRO A 163 -6.12 14.27 -18.24
C PRO A 163 -7.10 13.55 -17.30
N ALA A 164 -6.82 12.31 -16.91
CA ALA A 164 -7.61 11.57 -15.92
C ALA A 164 -7.05 11.66 -14.48
N TYR A 165 -6.00 12.44 -14.26
CA TYR A 165 -5.38 12.56 -12.94
C TYR A 165 -6.31 13.19 -11.91
N VAL A 166 -6.44 12.55 -10.76
CA VAL A 166 -7.09 13.09 -9.56
C VAL A 166 -6.05 13.15 -8.45
N ALA A 167 -5.90 14.29 -7.79
CA ALA A 167 -4.93 14.48 -6.73
C ALA A 167 -5.16 13.49 -5.58
N LYS A 168 -4.07 12.93 -5.05
CA LYS A 168 -4.08 12.05 -3.88
C LYS A 168 -4.30 12.91 -2.63
N ARG A 169 -5.13 12.42 -1.71
CA ARG A 169 -5.27 12.98 -0.36
C ARG A 169 -4.66 11.98 0.62
N SER A 170 -3.38 12.17 0.90
CA SER A 170 -2.62 11.39 1.88
C SER A 170 -2.70 12.02 3.27
N PHE A 171 -2.22 11.31 4.29
CA PHE A 171 -1.92 11.94 5.58
C PHE A 171 -0.85 13.00 5.40
N ILE A 172 -0.87 14.04 6.24
CA ILE A 172 0.33 14.84 6.46
C ILE A 172 1.22 14.10 7.47
N PRO A 173 2.56 14.26 7.40
CA PRO A 173 3.48 13.51 8.25
C PRO A 173 3.17 13.61 9.74
N GLU A 174 2.85 14.80 10.23
CA GLU A 174 2.55 15.05 11.64
C GLU A 174 1.31 14.30 12.13
N GLU A 175 0.26 14.20 11.29
CA GLU A 175 -0.95 13.44 11.61
C GLU A 175 -0.64 11.94 11.67
N ALA A 176 0.12 11.41 10.71
CA ALA A 176 0.52 10.01 10.64
C ALA A 176 1.38 9.61 11.86
N ILE A 177 2.41 10.41 12.17
CA ILE A 177 3.29 10.20 13.32
C ILE A 177 2.46 10.22 14.62
N SER A 178 1.63 11.25 14.81
CA SER A 178 0.78 11.38 16.00
C SER A 178 -0.18 10.19 16.14
N LEU A 179 -0.74 9.68 15.02
CA LEU A 179 -1.64 8.54 15.00
C LEU A 179 -0.94 7.26 15.50
N VAL A 180 0.26 6.98 14.96
CA VAL A 180 1.07 5.82 15.33
C VAL A 180 1.53 5.91 16.79
N HIS A 181 2.00 7.07 17.23
CA HIS A 181 2.42 7.27 18.63
C HIS A 181 1.27 7.08 19.61
N ARG A 182 0.05 7.54 19.29
CA ARG A 182 -1.14 7.27 20.13
C ARG A 182 -1.51 5.79 20.18
N ALA A 183 -1.14 5.02 19.17
CA ALA A 183 -1.30 3.56 19.17
C ALA A 183 -0.13 2.85 19.89
N GLY A 184 0.80 3.58 20.52
CA GLY A 184 1.95 3.04 21.25
C GLY A 184 3.16 2.71 20.38
N GLY A 185 3.11 3.00 19.09
CA GLY A 185 4.15 2.66 18.11
C GLY A 185 5.21 3.74 17.92
N VAL A 186 6.15 3.44 17.04
CA VAL A 186 7.22 4.33 16.58
C VAL A 186 7.17 4.45 15.06
N THR A 187 7.71 5.56 14.51
CA THR A 187 7.75 5.80 13.07
C THR A 187 9.17 5.97 12.57
N VAL A 188 9.40 5.52 11.34
CA VAL A 188 10.69 5.62 10.63
C VAL A 188 10.41 6.12 9.21
N LEU A 189 11.20 7.08 8.72
CA LEU A 189 11.11 7.50 7.32
C LEU A 189 11.62 6.38 6.42
N ALA A 190 10.77 5.90 5.50
CA ALA A 190 11.13 4.87 4.54
C ALA A 190 11.97 5.47 3.38
N HIS A 191 12.93 4.70 2.86
CA HIS A 191 13.71 4.96 1.63
C HIS A 191 13.81 6.45 1.20
N PRO A 192 14.30 7.36 2.05
CA PRO A 192 14.20 8.82 1.87
C PRO A 192 14.90 9.36 0.62
N LEU A 193 15.80 8.58 0.00
CA LEU A 193 16.52 8.97 -1.21
C LEU A 193 15.79 8.60 -2.50
N ILE A 194 14.78 7.72 -2.44
CA ILE A 194 14.05 7.23 -3.60
C ILE A 194 12.82 8.11 -3.87
N ASP A 195 12.15 8.54 -2.82
CA ASP A 195 10.91 9.32 -2.93
C ASP A 195 11.12 10.75 -3.48
N ASN A 196 12.36 11.26 -3.47
CA ASN A 196 12.72 12.56 -4.04
C ASN A 196 13.04 12.53 -5.55
N THR A 197 12.89 11.40 -6.23
CA THR A 197 13.24 11.25 -7.67
C THR A 197 12.04 11.22 -8.60
N SER A 198 10.86 11.64 -8.18
CA SER A 198 9.75 11.86 -9.11
C SER A 198 9.90 13.21 -9.79
N CYS A 199 10.71 13.22 -10.86
CA CYS A 199 10.64 14.23 -11.93
C CYS A 199 9.30 14.11 -12.67
#